data_26002b05a2b175c6b011044ef0d842ed
#
_entry.id   26002b05a2b175c6b011044ef0d842ed
#
_cell.length_a   1.000
_cell.length_b   1.000
_cell.length_c   1.000
_cell.angle_alpha   90.00
_cell.angle_beta   90.00
_cell.angle_gamma   90.00
#
_symmetry.space_group_name_H-M   'P 1'
#
loop_
_entity.id
_entity.type
_entity.pdbx_description
1 polymer ?
#
loop_
_entity_poly.entity_id
_entity_poly.type
_entity_poly.pdbx_seq_one_letter_code
_entity_poly.pdbx_strand_id
1 'polypeptide(L)'
;MRIRRLALVLTLAGTVTASCTGSTPAVSPRPSSSSTAVTGGLSVVPARSDPLCKAVPVHRPRNVGPAGSLPSVFARVAQQVEQIRSLTYMRPVRAQAVTRAAMNQLMHDKAGSQEPRQSAARTSKAWATIGVIPRGTDLYKAVSDFDASQVLGFYDPETRRLVFIGTNSPGPFQRFTLSHELTHALDDQHFDLTHLDRLQSCRDDEQGAYISLAEGDAVVTSVLWARQDLSAQELTQVEQAAGSGPPPPASVPPFLVKLMEFPYEAGPAFIETLLQQGGPGAIDDAFRHPPVSTEQVLHPERYPSDRPVTVEVPNAASKLGRRWKEIEIEQVGEEWLQLLFGLHLSSVNAAANSDHWGGGQYRAWSDGAHTAVVMDTAWDSHQASARFAQGMRQWLGNRSTATVLQVGPALVRVLFASDRQTITLLRRIMG
;
A
#
# COMPACT_ATOMS: atom_id res chain seq x y z
N MET A 1 -10.01 -1.00 -4.54
CA MET A 1 -9.48 -1.49 -5.85
C MET A 1 -8.42 -2.54 -5.59
N ARG A 2 -8.49 -3.73 -6.19
CA ARG A 2 -7.46 -4.77 -6.04
C ARG A 2 -6.24 -4.50 -6.92
N ILE A 3 -5.62 -3.34 -6.83
CA ILE A 3 -4.31 -3.08 -7.45
C ILE A 3 -3.23 -3.92 -6.74
N ARG A 4 -3.49 -4.32 -5.51
CA ARG A 4 -2.55 -4.96 -4.59
C ARG A 4 -2.79 -6.46 -4.39
N ARG A 5 -3.18 -7.22 -5.43
CA ARG A 5 -3.01 -8.67 -5.34
C ARG A 5 -1.52 -8.95 -5.40
N LEU A 6 -0.98 -9.38 -4.27
CA LEU A 6 0.40 -9.74 -4.11
C LEU A 6 0.93 -10.63 -5.26
N ALA A 7 1.55 -10.05 -6.26
CA ALA A 7 2.88 -10.43 -6.55
C ALA A 7 3.73 -9.54 -5.67
N LEU A 8 4.29 -10.03 -4.58
CA LEU A 8 5.27 -9.33 -3.78
C LEU A 8 6.46 -9.11 -4.70
N VAL A 9 6.61 -7.88 -5.16
CA VAL A 9 7.43 -7.54 -6.30
C VAL A 9 8.56 -6.66 -5.80
N LEU A 10 9.77 -7.14 -5.91
CA LEU A 10 10.94 -6.31 -5.68
C LEU A 10 10.99 -5.22 -6.75
N THR A 11 10.48 -4.03 -6.43
CA THR A 11 10.74 -2.81 -7.17
C THR A 11 11.97 -2.15 -6.57
N LEU A 12 13.01 -1.98 -7.36
CA LEU A 12 14.22 -1.29 -6.95
C LEU A 12 14.08 0.21 -7.18
N ALA A 13 13.28 0.86 -6.37
CA ALA A 13 13.26 2.30 -6.26
C ALA A 13 13.68 2.66 -4.83
N GLY A 14 14.95 2.90 -4.63
CA GLY A 14 15.44 3.35 -3.34
C GLY A 14 16.94 3.29 -3.26
N THR A 15 17.59 4.42 -3.28
CA THR A 15 19.01 4.56 -2.96
C THR A 15 19.27 4.02 -1.56
N VAL A 16 20.01 2.90 -1.48
CA VAL A 16 20.60 2.42 -0.21
C VAL A 16 21.68 3.43 0.21
N THR A 17 21.25 4.57 0.71
CA THR A 17 22.14 5.51 1.39
C THR A 17 21.95 5.35 2.89
N ALA A 18 22.66 4.40 3.49
CA ALA A 18 22.80 4.33 4.92
C ALA A 18 23.72 5.47 5.38
N SER A 19 23.15 6.61 5.74
CA SER A 19 23.85 7.65 6.49
C SER A 19 23.83 7.30 7.97
N CYS A 20 24.87 6.60 8.43
CA CYS A 20 25.17 6.50 9.84
C CYS A 20 25.81 7.81 10.31
N THR A 21 25.03 8.77 10.76
CA THR A 21 25.53 9.81 11.67
C THR A 21 24.63 9.82 12.89
N GLY A 22 25.16 9.24 13.96
CA GLY A 22 24.51 9.25 15.26
C GLY A 22 24.45 10.67 15.82
N SER A 23 23.24 11.09 16.17
CA SER A 23 22.98 12.11 17.19
C SER A 23 21.62 11.82 17.76
N THR A 24 21.59 11.21 18.91
CA THR A 24 20.39 11.03 19.73
C THR A 24 19.96 12.37 20.31
N PRO A 25 18.76 12.89 20.03
CA PRO A 25 18.15 13.88 20.90
C PRO A 25 17.45 13.15 22.07
N ALA A 26 17.75 13.58 23.28
CA ALA A 26 17.10 13.12 24.50
C ALA A 26 15.61 13.37 24.44
N VAL A 27 14.82 12.30 24.50
CA VAL A 27 13.36 12.35 24.62
C VAL A 27 13.01 12.59 26.10
N SER A 28 12.51 13.77 26.42
CA SER A 28 11.85 14.03 27.68
C SER A 28 10.47 13.35 27.70
N PRO A 29 10.07 12.66 28.78
CA PRO A 29 8.76 12.02 28.83
C PRO A 29 7.66 13.09 28.88
N ARG A 30 6.77 13.07 27.89
CA ARG A 30 5.53 13.84 27.87
C ARG A 30 4.51 13.17 28.81
N PRO A 31 3.71 13.95 29.55
CA PRO A 31 2.65 13.40 30.38
C PRO A 31 1.55 12.80 29.51
N SER A 32 1.08 11.63 29.93
CA SER A 32 -0.08 10.96 29.37
C SER A 32 -1.31 11.89 29.42
N SER A 33 -1.68 12.43 28.26
CA SER A 33 -2.98 13.10 28.11
C SER A 33 -4.04 12.02 27.96
N SER A 34 -4.90 11.91 28.98
CA SER A 34 -6.15 11.15 28.92
C SER A 34 -6.97 11.68 27.74
N SER A 35 -7.13 10.85 26.73
CA SER A 35 -8.02 11.06 25.59
C SER A 35 -9.46 11.15 26.14
N THR A 36 -9.98 12.35 26.24
CA THR A 36 -11.42 12.58 26.38
C THR A 36 -12.05 12.29 25.04
N ALA A 37 -12.70 11.14 24.94
CA ALA A 37 -13.51 10.77 23.79
C ALA A 37 -14.52 11.89 23.48
N VAL A 38 -14.34 12.59 22.37
CA VAL A 38 -15.34 13.51 21.83
C VAL A 38 -16.47 12.66 21.25
N THR A 39 -17.45 12.33 22.10
CA THR A 39 -18.72 11.74 21.70
C THR A 39 -19.60 12.79 21.06
N GLY A 40 -19.26 13.20 19.85
CA GLY A 40 -20.13 13.95 18.96
C GLY A 40 -20.65 13.02 17.88
N GLY A 41 -21.84 12.43 18.12
CA GLY A 41 -22.79 11.96 17.10
C GLY A 41 -22.34 11.07 15.95
N LEU A 42 -21.23 10.36 16.02
CA LEU A 42 -20.89 9.30 15.07
C LEU A 42 -21.61 8.03 15.54
N SER A 43 -22.72 7.69 14.87
CA SER A 43 -23.38 6.38 15.04
C SER A 43 -22.38 5.31 14.59
N VAL A 44 -21.84 4.54 15.53
CA VAL A 44 -21.15 3.29 15.24
C VAL A 44 -22.22 2.31 14.77
N VAL A 45 -22.60 2.41 13.50
CA VAL A 45 -23.43 1.41 12.84
C VAL A 45 -22.48 0.30 12.42
N PRO A 46 -22.74 -0.99 12.82
CA PRO A 46 -21.94 -2.08 12.30
C PRO A 46 -22.00 -2.03 10.77
N ALA A 47 -20.82 -2.09 10.13
CA ALA A 47 -20.68 -2.01 8.69
C ALA A 47 -21.70 -2.96 8.03
N ARG A 48 -22.78 -2.43 7.48
CA ARG A 48 -23.68 -3.19 6.62
C ARG A 48 -22.82 -3.65 5.46
N SER A 49 -22.96 -4.91 5.06
CA SER A 49 -22.27 -5.49 3.91
C SER A 49 -22.60 -4.68 2.65
N ASP A 50 -21.77 -3.65 2.39
CA ASP A 50 -21.91 -2.86 1.17
C ASP A 50 -21.52 -3.75 -0.02
N PRO A 51 -22.34 -3.79 -1.08
CA PRO A 51 -22.06 -4.63 -2.25
C PRO A 51 -20.73 -4.36 -2.91
N LEU A 52 -20.14 -3.17 -2.71
CA LEU A 52 -18.83 -2.78 -3.23
C LEU A 52 -17.67 -3.14 -2.27
N CYS A 53 -17.97 -3.39 -0.99
CA CYS A 53 -17.01 -3.83 0.04
C CYS A 53 -17.09 -5.33 0.28
N LYS A 54 -16.71 -6.13 -0.70
CA LYS A 54 -16.78 -7.59 -0.58
C LYS A 54 -15.48 -8.15 0.00
N ALA A 55 -15.61 -9.07 0.96
CA ALA A 55 -14.51 -9.97 1.27
C ALA A 55 -14.21 -10.84 0.04
N VAL A 56 -12.93 -11.03 -0.24
CA VAL A 56 -12.51 -11.94 -1.29
C VAL A 56 -12.63 -13.36 -0.77
N PRO A 57 -13.20 -14.31 -1.54
CA PRO A 57 -13.10 -15.71 -1.21
C PRO A 57 -11.61 -16.11 -1.09
N VAL A 58 -11.21 -16.61 0.07
CA VAL A 58 -9.87 -17.14 0.27
C VAL A 58 -9.74 -18.42 -0.57
N HIS A 59 -8.93 -18.38 -1.61
CA HIS A 59 -8.54 -19.59 -2.31
C HIS A 59 -7.44 -20.28 -1.47
N ARG A 60 -7.82 -21.35 -0.78
CA ARG A 60 -6.80 -22.20 -0.14
C ARG A 60 -5.94 -22.81 -1.23
N PRO A 61 -4.60 -22.78 -1.09
CA PRO A 61 -3.71 -23.40 -2.07
C PRO A 61 -4.10 -24.86 -2.26
N ARG A 62 -4.45 -25.25 -3.47
CA ARG A 62 -4.60 -26.68 -3.83
C ARG A 62 -3.23 -27.33 -3.62
N ASN A 63 -3.24 -28.61 -3.22
CA ASN A 63 -2.03 -29.40 -3.10
C ASN A 63 -1.22 -29.33 -4.40
N VAL A 64 -0.26 -28.44 -4.43
CA VAL A 64 0.66 -28.29 -5.55
C VAL A 64 1.70 -29.37 -5.34
N GLY A 65 1.76 -30.41 -6.16
CA GLY A 65 2.61 -31.62 -6.08
C GLY A 65 4.00 -31.47 -5.41
N PRO A 66 4.82 -32.50 -5.27
CA PRO A 66 6.07 -32.44 -4.51
C PRO A 66 6.99 -31.32 -5.03
N ALA A 67 7.56 -30.54 -4.12
CA ALA A 67 8.62 -29.60 -4.46
C ALA A 67 9.85 -30.40 -4.89
N GLY A 68 10.44 -30.08 -6.04
CA GLY A 68 11.78 -30.54 -6.35
C GLY A 68 12.79 -29.99 -5.34
N SER A 69 13.96 -30.61 -5.20
CA SER A 69 15.04 -30.04 -4.39
C SER A 69 15.46 -28.68 -4.97
N LEU A 70 15.62 -27.68 -4.11
CA LEU A 70 16.22 -26.41 -4.50
C LEU A 70 17.65 -26.64 -5.02
N PRO A 71 18.10 -25.96 -6.08
CA PRO A 71 19.51 -25.89 -6.40
C PRO A 71 20.33 -25.48 -5.18
N SER A 72 21.56 -25.99 -5.04
CA SER A 72 22.39 -25.80 -3.84
C SER A 72 22.58 -24.34 -3.44
N VAL A 73 22.67 -23.42 -4.44
CA VAL A 73 22.78 -21.98 -4.19
C VAL A 73 21.51 -21.43 -3.55
N PHE A 74 20.33 -21.87 -4.00
CA PHE A 74 19.04 -21.41 -3.46
C PHE A 74 18.82 -21.97 -2.04
N ALA A 75 19.21 -23.22 -1.80
CA ALA A 75 19.14 -23.82 -0.47
C ALA A 75 20.04 -23.08 0.53
N ARG A 76 21.23 -22.59 0.09
CA ARG A 76 22.10 -21.79 0.93
C ARG A 76 21.48 -20.45 1.28
N VAL A 77 20.95 -19.70 0.30
CA VAL A 77 20.27 -18.43 0.55
C VAL A 77 19.08 -18.62 1.48
N ALA A 78 18.29 -19.68 1.29
CA ALA A 78 17.18 -19.99 2.18
C ALA A 78 17.64 -20.22 3.62
N GLN A 79 18.69 -21.00 3.84
CA GLN A 79 19.27 -21.21 5.18
C GLN A 79 19.78 -19.92 5.82
N GLN A 80 20.36 -19.01 5.04
CA GLN A 80 20.82 -17.71 5.51
C GLN A 80 19.65 -16.80 5.92
N VAL A 81 18.55 -16.80 5.14
CA VAL A 81 17.30 -16.11 5.49
C VAL A 81 16.70 -16.66 6.79
N GLU A 82 16.68 -17.98 6.99
CA GLU A 82 16.25 -18.59 8.26
C GLU A 82 17.04 -18.06 9.47
N GLN A 83 18.34 -17.93 9.31
CA GLN A 83 19.22 -17.42 10.39
C GLN A 83 18.92 -15.96 10.72
N ILE A 84 18.74 -15.10 9.70
CA ILE A 84 18.42 -13.66 9.88
C ILE A 84 17.07 -13.50 10.56
N ARG A 85 16.04 -14.24 10.11
CA ARG A 85 14.69 -14.13 10.64
C ARG A 85 14.47 -14.96 11.93
N SER A 86 15.44 -15.79 12.31
CA SER A 86 15.29 -16.73 13.44
C SER A 86 14.06 -17.64 13.31
N LEU A 87 13.68 -17.98 12.09
CA LEU A 87 12.58 -18.88 11.72
C LEU A 87 13.12 -20.01 10.83
N THR A 88 12.38 -21.12 10.73
CA THR A 88 12.74 -22.23 9.84
C THR A 88 11.61 -22.56 8.89
N TYR A 89 11.93 -22.90 7.63
CA TYR A 89 10.91 -23.32 6.68
C TYR A 89 10.23 -24.62 7.13
N MET A 90 8.92 -24.58 7.30
CA MET A 90 8.13 -25.76 7.62
C MET A 90 7.96 -26.71 6.42
N ARG A 91 8.18 -26.19 5.22
CA ARG A 91 8.03 -26.91 3.94
C ARG A 91 9.07 -26.43 2.93
N PRO A 92 9.56 -27.31 2.03
CA PRO A 92 10.44 -26.90 0.95
C PRO A 92 9.79 -25.78 0.09
N VAL A 93 10.57 -24.74 -0.22
CA VAL A 93 10.15 -23.68 -1.14
C VAL A 93 10.32 -24.15 -2.59
N ARG A 94 9.40 -23.75 -3.46
CA ARG A 94 9.47 -24.04 -4.89
C ARG A 94 9.93 -22.80 -5.62
N ALA A 95 11.19 -22.75 -5.97
CA ALA A 95 11.76 -21.66 -6.76
C ALA A 95 11.90 -22.07 -8.23
N GLN A 96 11.54 -21.17 -9.12
CA GLN A 96 11.64 -21.33 -10.56
C GLN A 96 12.31 -20.11 -11.20
N ALA A 97 13.44 -20.34 -11.87
CA ALA A 97 14.04 -19.35 -12.73
C ALA A 97 13.29 -19.26 -14.08
N VAL A 98 13.02 -18.06 -14.53
CA VAL A 98 12.32 -17.80 -15.81
C VAL A 98 13.02 -16.70 -16.61
N THR A 99 12.73 -16.62 -17.89
CA THR A 99 13.14 -15.49 -18.73
C THR A 99 12.26 -14.27 -18.47
N ARG A 100 12.71 -13.06 -18.82
CA ARG A 100 11.89 -11.83 -18.77
C ARG A 100 10.57 -12.01 -19.54
N ALA A 101 10.60 -12.60 -20.73
CA ALA A 101 9.40 -12.85 -21.52
C ALA A 101 8.41 -13.78 -20.82
N ALA A 102 8.88 -14.85 -20.18
CA ALA A 102 8.03 -15.75 -19.41
C ALA A 102 7.47 -15.09 -18.15
N MET A 103 8.24 -14.23 -17.48
CA MET A 103 7.76 -13.42 -16.36
C MET A 103 6.62 -12.50 -16.78
N ASN A 104 6.80 -11.74 -17.87
CA ASN A 104 5.77 -10.85 -18.41
C ASN A 104 4.48 -11.61 -18.74
N GLN A 105 4.60 -12.81 -19.33
CA GLN A 105 3.43 -13.65 -19.62
C GLN A 105 2.72 -14.10 -18.34
N LEU A 106 3.46 -14.52 -17.31
CA LEU A 106 2.89 -14.90 -16.00
C LEU A 106 2.16 -13.75 -15.34
N MET A 107 2.71 -12.52 -15.39
CA MET A 107 2.06 -11.32 -14.87
C MET A 107 0.76 -11.01 -15.64
N HIS A 108 0.82 -11.09 -16.97
CA HIS A 108 -0.35 -10.89 -17.81
C HIS A 108 -1.46 -11.92 -17.54
N ASP A 109 -1.12 -13.18 -17.36
CA ASP A 109 -2.08 -14.25 -17.11
C ASP A 109 -2.74 -14.09 -15.72
N LYS A 110 -1.99 -13.65 -14.71
CA LYS A 110 -2.53 -13.30 -13.39
C LYS A 110 -3.51 -12.13 -13.44
N ALA A 111 -3.26 -11.15 -14.29
CA ALA A 111 -4.10 -9.98 -14.48
C ALA A 111 -5.40 -10.27 -15.27
N GLY A 112 -5.52 -11.41 -15.94
CA GLY A 112 -6.44 -11.68 -17.05
C GLY A 112 -7.94 -11.81 -16.77
N SER A 113 -8.47 -11.58 -15.55
CA SER A 113 -9.92 -11.66 -15.28
C SER A 113 -10.65 -10.34 -15.58
N GLN A 114 -11.94 -10.42 -15.97
CA GLN A 114 -12.75 -9.21 -16.29
C GLN A 114 -13.02 -8.31 -15.08
N GLU A 115 -13.14 -8.87 -13.89
CA GLU A 115 -13.47 -8.11 -12.69
C GLU A 115 -12.40 -7.08 -12.28
N PRO A 116 -11.09 -7.38 -12.32
CA PRO A 116 -10.06 -6.37 -12.09
C PRO A 116 -10.11 -5.19 -13.07
N ARG A 117 -10.40 -5.45 -14.34
CA ARG A 117 -10.54 -4.38 -15.36
C ARG A 117 -11.71 -3.45 -15.06
N GLN A 118 -12.86 -4.01 -14.69
CA GLN A 118 -14.05 -3.23 -14.34
C GLN A 118 -13.82 -2.42 -13.05
N SER A 119 -13.21 -3.01 -12.05
CA SER A 119 -12.82 -2.31 -10.83
C SER A 119 -11.86 -1.16 -11.15
N ALA A 120 -10.77 -1.42 -11.86
CA ALA A 120 -9.81 -0.40 -12.26
C ALA A 120 -10.45 0.75 -13.06
N ALA A 121 -11.43 0.44 -13.93
CA ALA A 121 -12.14 1.47 -14.69
C ALA A 121 -13.04 2.35 -13.78
N ARG A 122 -13.64 1.79 -12.73
CA ARG A 122 -14.40 2.57 -11.73
C ARG A 122 -13.48 3.47 -10.92
N THR A 123 -12.41 2.91 -10.38
CA THR A 123 -11.41 3.66 -9.62
C THR A 123 -10.76 4.76 -10.46
N SER A 124 -10.46 4.47 -11.73
CA SER A 124 -9.93 5.47 -12.67
C SER A 124 -10.85 6.69 -12.79
N LYS A 125 -12.19 6.50 -12.85
CA LYS A 125 -13.16 7.60 -12.86
C LYS A 125 -13.14 8.42 -11.56
N ALA A 126 -13.11 7.74 -10.41
CA ALA A 126 -13.05 8.40 -9.11
C ALA A 126 -11.74 9.20 -8.96
N TRP A 127 -10.60 8.59 -9.19
CA TRP A 127 -9.28 9.21 -9.05
C TRP A 127 -9.05 10.36 -10.04
N ALA A 128 -9.50 10.22 -11.28
CA ALA A 128 -9.48 11.33 -12.25
C ALA A 128 -10.41 12.48 -11.84
N THR A 129 -11.52 12.19 -11.15
CA THR A 129 -12.44 13.20 -10.62
C THR A 129 -11.85 13.87 -9.38
N ILE A 130 -11.19 13.17 -8.50
CA ILE A 130 -10.39 13.74 -7.42
C ILE A 130 -9.24 14.58 -8.02
N GLY A 131 -8.56 14.08 -9.04
CA GLY A 131 -7.47 14.76 -9.75
C GLY A 131 -6.09 14.20 -9.43
N VAL A 132 -6.00 12.99 -8.84
CA VAL A 132 -4.73 12.31 -8.56
C VAL A 132 -4.15 11.59 -9.79
N ILE A 133 -4.97 11.36 -10.81
CA ILE A 133 -4.53 10.84 -12.11
C ILE A 133 -5.16 11.66 -13.26
N PRO A 134 -4.55 11.67 -14.46
CA PRO A 134 -5.13 12.30 -15.63
C PRO A 134 -6.48 11.66 -16.04
N ARG A 135 -7.37 12.46 -16.64
CA ARG A 135 -8.62 11.94 -17.21
C ARG A 135 -8.32 10.98 -18.36
N GLY A 136 -9.06 9.89 -18.42
CA GLY A 136 -8.90 8.86 -19.45
C GLY A 136 -7.76 7.88 -19.19
N THR A 137 -7.11 7.94 -18.04
CA THR A 137 -6.11 6.92 -17.64
C THR A 137 -6.76 5.54 -17.61
N ASP A 138 -6.20 4.59 -18.33
CA ASP A 138 -6.49 3.17 -18.17
C ASP A 138 -5.64 2.64 -17.00
N LEU A 139 -6.23 2.65 -15.81
CA LEU A 139 -5.52 2.27 -14.58
C LEU A 139 -5.11 0.80 -14.58
N TYR A 140 -5.91 -0.08 -15.22
CA TYR A 140 -5.55 -1.49 -15.35
C TYR A 140 -4.27 -1.66 -16.19
N LYS A 141 -4.22 -0.95 -17.33
CA LYS A 141 -3.02 -0.96 -18.18
C LYS A 141 -1.82 -0.33 -17.48
N ALA A 142 -2.01 0.79 -16.78
CA ALA A 142 -0.93 1.46 -16.05
C ALA A 142 -0.29 0.55 -14.99
N VAL A 143 -1.10 -0.17 -14.20
CA VAL A 143 -0.60 -1.18 -13.23
C VAL A 143 0.14 -2.30 -13.96
N SER A 144 -0.44 -2.84 -15.03
CA SER A 144 0.21 -3.93 -15.80
C SER A 144 1.53 -3.49 -16.44
N ASP A 145 1.62 -2.25 -16.93
CA ASP A 145 2.86 -1.68 -17.50
C ASP A 145 3.92 -1.50 -16.41
N PHE A 146 3.52 -1.03 -15.22
CA PHE A 146 4.41 -0.90 -14.07
C PHE A 146 4.98 -2.26 -13.68
N ASP A 147 4.11 -3.25 -13.41
CA ASP A 147 4.53 -4.60 -13.02
C ASP A 147 5.47 -5.22 -14.06
N ALA A 148 5.13 -5.16 -15.35
CA ALA A 148 5.95 -5.70 -16.41
C ALA A 148 7.36 -5.07 -16.48
N SER A 149 7.49 -3.80 -16.09
CA SER A 149 8.78 -3.07 -16.14
C SER A 149 9.61 -3.26 -14.87
N GLN A 150 8.98 -3.41 -13.70
CA GLN A 150 9.67 -3.38 -12.41
C GLN A 150 9.88 -4.77 -11.80
N VAL A 151 9.03 -5.77 -12.13
CA VAL A 151 9.09 -7.10 -11.51
C VAL A 151 10.36 -7.85 -11.86
N LEU A 152 11.10 -8.28 -10.84
CA LEU A 152 12.31 -9.11 -10.96
C LEU A 152 12.09 -10.52 -10.45
N GLY A 153 11.23 -10.69 -9.47
CA GLY A 153 10.78 -11.93 -8.89
C GLY A 153 9.44 -11.74 -8.22
N PHE A 154 8.80 -12.82 -7.82
CA PHE A 154 7.65 -12.78 -6.94
C PHE A 154 7.47 -14.13 -6.24
N TYR A 155 7.01 -14.08 -4.99
CA TYR A 155 6.41 -15.20 -4.30
C TYR A 155 4.89 -15.13 -4.42
N ASP A 156 4.26 -16.26 -4.71
CA ASP A 156 2.81 -16.39 -4.81
C ASP A 156 2.27 -17.22 -3.65
N PRO A 157 1.63 -16.60 -2.65
CA PRO A 157 1.08 -17.32 -1.49
C PRO A 157 -0.02 -18.33 -1.87
N GLU A 158 -0.82 -18.04 -2.92
CA GLU A 158 -1.89 -18.94 -3.36
C GLU A 158 -1.34 -20.25 -3.94
N THR A 159 -0.27 -20.16 -4.75
CA THR A 159 0.36 -21.33 -5.37
C THR A 159 1.62 -21.80 -4.63
N ARG A 160 2.09 -21.03 -3.66
CA ARG A 160 3.33 -21.24 -2.89
C ARG A 160 4.55 -21.43 -3.81
N ARG A 161 4.60 -20.65 -4.88
CA ARG A 161 5.67 -20.68 -5.87
C ARG A 161 6.46 -19.37 -5.82
N LEU A 162 7.77 -19.50 -5.81
CA LEU A 162 8.69 -18.41 -6.01
C LEU A 162 9.15 -18.44 -7.47
N VAL A 163 8.97 -17.34 -8.18
CA VAL A 163 9.41 -17.17 -9.57
C VAL A 163 10.33 -15.95 -9.65
N PHE A 164 11.45 -16.08 -10.32
CA PHE A 164 12.38 -14.95 -10.49
C PHE A 164 13.05 -14.98 -11.87
N ILE A 165 13.46 -13.81 -12.33
CA ILE A 165 14.16 -13.67 -13.61
C ILE A 165 15.62 -14.05 -13.40
N GLY A 166 16.06 -15.13 -14.06
CA GLY A 166 17.44 -15.59 -13.90
C GLY A 166 17.68 -16.99 -14.41
N THR A 167 18.70 -17.60 -13.84
CA THR A 167 19.14 -18.96 -14.13
C THR A 167 19.29 -19.76 -12.83
N ASN A 168 19.57 -21.05 -12.95
CA ASN A 168 19.90 -21.90 -11.79
C ASN A 168 21.30 -21.60 -11.16
N SER A 169 22.06 -20.69 -11.77
CA SER A 169 23.33 -20.17 -11.27
C SER A 169 23.23 -18.66 -11.13
N PRO A 170 22.50 -18.14 -10.12
CA PRO A 170 22.21 -16.72 -9.98
C PRO A 170 23.45 -15.91 -9.59
N GLY A 171 23.63 -14.76 -10.24
CA GLY A 171 24.61 -13.75 -9.85
C GLY A 171 24.23 -13.04 -8.54
N PRO A 172 25.06 -12.11 -8.05
CA PRO A 172 24.82 -11.44 -6.76
C PRO A 172 23.47 -10.75 -6.65
N PHE A 173 23.08 -10.00 -7.67
CA PHE A 173 21.81 -9.30 -7.71
C PHE A 173 20.60 -10.25 -7.76
N GLN A 174 20.71 -11.35 -8.49
CA GLN A 174 19.65 -12.36 -8.52
C GLN A 174 19.54 -13.10 -7.18
N ARG A 175 20.66 -13.32 -6.47
CA ARG A 175 20.64 -13.87 -5.10
C ARG A 175 20.01 -12.90 -4.10
N PHE A 176 20.25 -11.60 -4.26
CA PHE A 176 19.59 -10.55 -3.49
C PHE A 176 18.06 -10.58 -3.70
N THR A 177 17.60 -10.60 -4.96
CA THR A 177 16.17 -10.78 -5.28
C THR A 177 15.63 -12.09 -4.68
N LEU A 178 16.39 -13.17 -4.79
CA LEU A 178 15.99 -14.47 -4.24
C LEU A 178 15.84 -14.44 -2.71
N SER A 179 16.74 -13.75 -1.99
CA SER A 179 16.63 -13.64 -0.52
C SER A 179 15.36 -12.87 -0.11
N HIS A 180 14.96 -11.85 -0.86
CA HIS A 180 13.70 -11.14 -0.67
C HIS A 180 12.49 -12.08 -0.85
N GLU A 181 12.41 -12.78 -1.97
CA GLU A 181 11.28 -13.69 -2.25
C GLU A 181 11.24 -14.90 -1.31
N LEU A 182 12.40 -15.36 -0.85
CA LEU A 182 12.49 -16.40 0.16
C LEU A 182 11.98 -15.92 1.53
N THR A 183 12.17 -14.65 1.87
CA THR A 183 11.57 -14.06 3.09
C THR A 183 10.06 -14.15 3.03
N HIS A 184 9.44 -13.74 1.94
CA HIS A 184 7.98 -13.90 1.76
C HIS A 184 7.52 -15.36 1.86
N ALA A 185 8.31 -16.30 1.30
CA ALA A 185 7.98 -17.71 1.40
C ALA A 185 8.10 -18.24 2.85
N LEU A 186 9.01 -17.68 3.65
CA LEU A 186 9.15 -17.99 5.07
C LEU A 186 7.97 -17.42 5.87
N ASP A 187 7.65 -16.14 5.66
CA ASP A 187 6.55 -15.45 6.33
C ASP A 187 5.19 -16.09 6.01
N ASP A 188 4.95 -16.47 4.74
CA ASP A 188 3.72 -17.19 4.36
C ASP A 188 3.58 -18.53 5.09
N GLN A 189 4.69 -19.22 5.34
CA GLN A 189 4.65 -20.49 6.06
C GLN A 189 4.31 -20.34 7.54
N HIS A 190 4.64 -19.19 8.15
CA HIS A 190 4.43 -18.92 9.58
C HIS A 190 3.19 -18.09 9.85
N PHE A 191 2.83 -17.16 8.96
CA PHE A 191 1.83 -16.14 9.22
C PHE A 191 0.69 -16.08 8.19
N ASP A 192 0.72 -16.89 7.13
CA ASP A 192 -0.32 -16.96 6.09
C ASP A 192 -0.55 -15.60 5.38
N LEU A 193 0.32 -15.26 4.44
CA LEU A 193 0.24 -14.02 3.67
C LEU A 193 -1.05 -13.89 2.82
N THR A 194 -1.88 -14.94 2.71
CA THR A 194 -3.23 -14.83 2.12
C THR A 194 -4.19 -14.05 3.03
N HIS A 195 -3.73 -13.57 4.20
CA HIS A 195 -4.52 -12.69 5.07
C HIS A 195 -5.09 -11.48 4.34
N LEU A 196 -4.35 -10.90 3.40
CA LEU A 196 -4.82 -9.80 2.55
C LEU A 196 -6.09 -10.12 1.78
N ASP A 197 -6.25 -11.37 1.33
CA ASP A 197 -7.45 -11.79 0.60
C ASP A 197 -8.70 -11.84 1.49
N ARG A 198 -8.51 -11.86 2.82
CA ARG A 198 -9.61 -11.84 3.79
C ARG A 198 -10.10 -10.44 4.10
N LEU A 199 -9.31 -9.42 3.78
CA LEU A 199 -9.71 -8.03 3.96
C LEU A 199 -10.75 -7.65 2.91
N GLN A 200 -11.70 -6.82 3.31
CA GLN A 200 -12.70 -6.29 2.38
C GLN A 200 -12.03 -5.41 1.32
N SER A 201 -12.56 -5.43 0.11
CA SER A 201 -11.99 -4.72 -1.04
C SER A 201 -11.96 -3.18 -0.89
N CYS A 202 -12.65 -2.62 0.08
CA CYS A 202 -12.66 -1.19 0.38
C CYS A 202 -11.78 -0.78 1.58
N ARG A 203 -10.98 -1.71 2.12
CA ARG A 203 -10.05 -1.45 3.22
C ARG A 203 -8.62 -1.27 2.69
N ASP A 204 -8.48 -0.38 1.71
CA ASP A 204 -7.22 -0.21 0.98
C ASP A 204 -6.08 0.30 1.86
N ASP A 205 -6.36 1.13 2.87
CA ASP A 205 -5.35 1.62 3.82
C ASP A 205 -4.81 0.48 4.70
N GLU A 206 -5.69 -0.36 5.25
CA GLU A 206 -5.26 -1.53 6.02
C GLU A 206 -4.50 -2.54 5.16
N GLN A 207 -4.92 -2.73 3.89
CA GLN A 207 -4.16 -3.54 2.95
C GLN A 207 -2.77 -2.95 2.69
N GLY A 208 -2.68 -1.63 2.51
CA GLY A 208 -1.41 -0.91 2.36
C GLY A 208 -0.48 -1.10 3.53
N ALA A 209 -1.00 -1.00 4.74
CA ALA A 209 -0.24 -1.21 5.96
C ALA A 209 0.30 -2.65 6.07
N TYR A 210 -0.53 -3.66 5.77
CA TYR A 210 -0.09 -5.06 5.79
C TYR A 210 0.97 -5.35 4.71
N ILE A 211 0.80 -4.80 3.51
CA ILE A 211 1.81 -4.95 2.45
C ILE A 211 3.12 -4.29 2.88
N SER A 212 3.06 -3.12 3.52
CA SER A 212 4.26 -2.43 4.03
C SER A 212 4.99 -3.22 5.11
N LEU A 213 4.27 -3.96 5.96
CA LEU A 213 4.87 -4.91 6.90
C LEU A 213 5.62 -6.02 6.15
N ALA A 214 4.97 -6.69 5.18
CA ALA A 214 5.56 -7.82 4.47
C ALA A 214 6.74 -7.41 3.58
N GLU A 215 6.59 -6.33 2.80
CA GLU A 215 7.66 -5.81 1.93
C GLU A 215 8.81 -5.22 2.73
N GLY A 216 8.50 -4.51 3.82
CA GLY A 216 9.50 -3.98 4.73
C GLY A 216 10.39 -5.07 5.31
N ASP A 217 9.79 -6.17 5.78
CA ASP A 217 10.53 -7.33 6.30
C ASP A 217 11.42 -7.96 5.24
N ALA A 218 10.89 -8.20 4.04
CA ALA A 218 11.64 -8.78 2.95
C ALA A 218 12.80 -7.87 2.49
N VAL A 219 12.60 -6.55 2.44
CA VAL A 219 13.67 -5.57 2.13
C VAL A 219 14.75 -5.59 3.20
N VAL A 220 14.38 -5.45 4.48
CA VAL A 220 15.37 -5.42 5.58
C VAL A 220 16.12 -6.74 5.65
N THR A 221 15.45 -7.87 5.53
CA THR A 221 16.08 -9.20 5.53
C THR A 221 17.04 -9.36 4.36
N SER A 222 16.67 -8.93 3.14
CA SER A 222 17.55 -9.02 1.97
C SER A 222 18.78 -8.09 2.08
N VAL A 223 18.62 -6.90 2.67
CA VAL A 223 19.75 -5.99 2.94
C VAL A 223 20.70 -6.57 3.98
N LEU A 224 20.18 -7.14 5.08
CA LEU A 224 20.99 -7.84 6.09
C LEU A 224 21.72 -9.03 5.48
N TRP A 225 21.00 -9.84 4.67
CA TRP A 225 21.60 -10.95 3.94
C TRP A 225 22.75 -10.49 3.04
N ALA A 226 22.54 -9.43 2.26
CA ALA A 226 23.58 -8.94 1.36
C ALA A 226 24.82 -8.47 2.11
N ARG A 227 24.65 -7.78 3.24
CA ARG A 227 25.76 -7.31 4.09
C ARG A 227 26.55 -8.43 4.78
N GLN A 228 25.89 -9.53 5.13
CA GLN A 228 26.51 -10.67 5.83
C GLN A 228 27.16 -11.67 4.89
N ASP A 229 26.56 -11.89 3.72
CA ASP A 229 26.85 -13.05 2.88
C ASP A 229 27.46 -12.72 1.51
N LEU A 230 27.52 -11.44 1.13
CA LEU A 230 28.19 -10.98 -0.08
C LEU A 230 29.55 -10.37 0.22
N SER A 231 30.51 -10.57 -0.69
CA SER A 231 31.77 -9.85 -0.68
C SER A 231 31.54 -8.36 -1.03
N ALA A 232 32.49 -7.49 -0.67
CA ALA A 232 32.43 -6.06 -0.99
C ALA A 232 32.24 -5.80 -2.51
N GLN A 233 32.88 -6.61 -3.34
CA GLN A 233 32.72 -6.53 -4.80
C GLN A 233 31.30 -6.90 -5.23
N GLU A 234 30.70 -7.94 -4.66
CA GLU A 234 29.34 -8.37 -4.96
C GLU A 234 28.30 -7.36 -4.45
N LEU A 235 28.51 -6.74 -3.27
CA LEU A 235 27.69 -5.64 -2.78
C LEU A 235 27.66 -4.48 -3.77
N THR A 236 28.83 -4.05 -4.25
CA THR A 236 28.92 -3.00 -5.27
C THR A 236 28.16 -3.38 -6.56
N GLN A 237 28.19 -4.64 -6.97
CA GLN A 237 27.41 -5.11 -8.12
C GLN A 237 25.89 -5.06 -7.86
N VAL A 238 25.46 -5.39 -6.64
CA VAL A 238 24.04 -5.29 -6.25
C VAL A 238 23.60 -3.83 -6.27
N GLU A 239 24.35 -2.91 -5.66
CA GLU A 239 24.06 -1.47 -5.63
C GLU A 239 23.98 -0.86 -7.03
N GLN A 240 24.94 -1.20 -7.90
CA GLN A 240 24.93 -0.74 -9.30
C GLN A 240 23.74 -1.28 -10.08
N ALA A 241 23.41 -2.56 -9.91
CA ALA A 241 22.26 -3.18 -10.57
C ALA A 241 20.94 -2.57 -10.07
N ALA A 242 20.84 -2.33 -8.76
CA ALA A 242 19.70 -1.66 -8.15
C ALA A 242 19.49 -0.24 -8.72
N GLY A 243 20.54 0.54 -8.84
CA GLY A 243 20.49 1.91 -9.39
C GLY A 243 20.31 2.00 -10.91
N SER A 244 20.41 0.87 -11.65
CA SER A 244 20.34 0.83 -13.12
C SER A 244 19.03 0.27 -13.68
N GLY A 245 18.04 0.03 -12.82
CA GLY A 245 16.71 -0.42 -13.26
C GLY A 245 16.05 0.58 -14.21
N PRO A 246 15.18 0.12 -15.14
CA PRO A 246 14.45 1.03 -16.00
C PRO A 246 13.52 1.92 -15.15
N PRO A 247 13.37 3.21 -15.48
CA PRO A 247 12.38 4.04 -14.84
C PRO A 247 10.96 3.51 -15.11
N PRO A 248 9.98 3.79 -14.22
CA PRO A 248 8.60 3.49 -14.49
C PRO A 248 8.16 4.06 -15.84
N PRO A 249 7.34 3.33 -16.62
CA PRO A 249 6.89 3.82 -17.93
C PRO A 249 6.16 5.16 -17.81
N ALA A 250 6.40 6.08 -18.75
CA ALA A 250 5.75 7.41 -18.75
C ALA A 250 4.21 7.35 -18.85
N SER A 251 3.65 6.20 -19.24
CA SER A 251 2.20 5.94 -19.23
C SER A 251 1.61 5.75 -17.83
N VAL A 252 2.46 5.50 -16.82
CA VAL A 252 2.05 5.29 -15.42
C VAL A 252 1.99 6.64 -14.69
N PRO A 253 0.83 7.05 -14.17
CA PRO A 253 0.72 8.31 -13.44
C PRO A 253 1.64 8.36 -12.22
N PRO A 254 2.28 9.52 -11.92
CA PRO A 254 3.19 9.65 -10.78
C PRO A 254 2.57 9.25 -9.43
N PHE A 255 1.29 9.57 -9.21
CA PHE A 255 0.57 9.14 -8.01
C PHE A 255 0.56 7.60 -7.87
N LEU A 256 0.29 6.88 -8.96
CA LEU A 256 0.27 5.43 -8.96
C LEU A 256 1.67 4.84 -8.73
N VAL A 257 2.70 5.43 -9.35
CA VAL A 257 4.11 5.03 -9.11
C VAL A 257 4.41 5.09 -7.62
N LYS A 258 4.16 6.25 -6.98
CA LYS A 258 4.45 6.44 -5.56
C LYS A 258 3.61 5.54 -4.64
N LEU A 259 2.35 5.30 -4.99
CA LEU A 259 1.49 4.37 -4.26
C LEU A 259 2.02 2.93 -4.29
N MET A 260 2.61 2.51 -5.42
CA MET A 260 3.19 1.17 -5.56
C MET A 260 4.59 1.06 -4.93
N GLU A 261 5.34 2.15 -4.87
CA GLU A 261 6.66 2.23 -4.23
C GLU A 261 6.58 2.34 -2.70
N PHE A 262 5.49 2.89 -2.15
CA PHE A 262 5.34 3.20 -0.72
C PHE A 262 5.69 2.03 0.21
N PRO A 263 5.24 0.79 0.02
CA PRO A 263 5.58 -0.32 0.90
C PRO A 263 7.09 -0.56 1.02
N TYR A 264 7.83 -0.32 -0.04
CA TYR A 264 9.29 -0.49 -0.12
C TYR A 264 10.04 0.71 0.45
N GLU A 265 9.42 1.90 0.46
CA GLU A 265 10.02 3.13 1.02
C GLU A 265 9.74 3.25 2.53
N ALA A 266 8.50 3.01 2.97
CA ALA A 266 8.09 3.20 4.37
C ALA A 266 8.21 1.92 5.22
N GLY A 267 7.96 0.74 4.63
CA GLY A 267 8.00 -0.54 5.33
C GLY A 267 9.34 -0.83 6.04
N PRO A 268 10.51 -0.61 5.42
CA PRO A 268 11.80 -0.84 6.07
C PRO A 268 11.99 -0.06 7.36
N ALA A 269 11.61 1.21 7.42
CA ALA A 269 11.73 2.03 8.64
C ALA A 269 10.83 1.51 9.77
N PHE A 270 9.64 1.03 9.43
CA PHE A 270 8.74 0.36 10.37
C PHE A 270 9.39 -0.92 10.93
N ILE A 271 9.91 -1.78 10.07
CA ILE A 271 10.59 -3.02 10.47
C ILE A 271 11.85 -2.76 11.30
N GLU A 272 12.68 -1.78 10.91
CA GLU A 272 13.86 -1.39 11.68
C GLU A 272 13.50 -0.93 13.10
N THR A 273 12.39 -0.21 13.25
CA THR A 273 11.87 0.19 14.57
C THR A 273 11.46 -1.04 15.40
N LEU A 274 10.75 -1.99 14.81
CA LEU A 274 10.38 -3.24 15.49
C LEU A 274 11.61 -4.05 15.92
N LEU A 275 12.63 -4.15 15.05
CA LEU A 275 13.89 -4.81 15.37
C LEU A 275 14.61 -4.16 16.55
N GLN A 276 14.62 -2.82 16.63
CA GLN A 276 15.21 -2.09 17.74
C GLN A 276 14.45 -2.31 19.06
N GLN A 277 13.12 -2.49 18.99
CA GLN A 277 12.26 -2.70 20.16
C GLN A 277 12.33 -4.11 20.74
N GLY A 278 12.37 -5.14 19.88
CA GLY A 278 12.26 -6.53 20.35
C GLY A 278 12.89 -7.59 19.44
N GLY A 279 13.76 -7.19 18.52
CA GLY A 279 14.43 -8.11 17.61
C GLY A 279 13.46 -8.77 16.63
N PRO A 280 13.85 -9.91 16.00
CA PRO A 280 12.99 -10.62 15.05
C PRO A 280 11.62 -11.02 15.60
N GLY A 281 11.52 -11.28 16.92
CA GLY A 281 10.26 -11.62 17.57
C GLY A 281 9.21 -10.52 17.50
N ALA A 282 9.62 -9.24 17.50
CA ALA A 282 8.68 -8.12 17.35
C ALA A 282 8.08 -8.06 15.93
N ILE A 283 8.82 -8.47 14.92
CA ILE A 283 8.29 -8.60 13.55
C ILE A 283 7.26 -9.75 13.50
N ASP A 284 7.57 -10.88 14.12
CA ASP A 284 6.65 -12.02 14.20
C ASP A 284 5.33 -11.64 14.90
N ASP A 285 5.42 -10.82 15.95
CA ASP A 285 4.24 -10.31 16.66
C ASP A 285 3.46 -9.32 15.79
N ALA A 286 4.14 -8.51 14.97
CA ALA A 286 3.49 -7.63 14.02
C ALA A 286 2.76 -8.41 12.90
N PHE A 287 3.25 -9.55 12.46
CA PHE A 287 2.50 -10.42 11.54
C PHE A 287 1.27 -11.05 12.19
N ARG A 288 1.32 -11.36 13.51
CA ARG A 288 0.16 -11.88 14.27
C ARG A 288 -0.87 -10.81 14.57
N HIS A 289 -0.44 -9.57 14.74
CA HIS A 289 -1.25 -8.39 15.05
C HIS A 289 -0.92 -7.25 14.09
N PRO A 290 -1.30 -7.34 12.81
CA PRO A 290 -0.83 -6.43 11.77
C PRO A 290 -1.19 -4.97 12.04
N PRO A 291 -0.38 -4.02 11.51
CA PRO A 291 -0.78 -2.64 11.48
C PRO A 291 -2.10 -2.49 10.69
N VAL A 292 -2.99 -1.66 11.20
CA VAL A 292 -4.35 -1.48 10.65
C VAL A 292 -4.52 -0.19 9.85
N SER A 293 -3.45 0.60 9.74
CA SER A 293 -3.40 1.82 8.95
C SER A 293 -1.98 2.11 8.45
N THR A 294 -1.88 2.82 7.34
CA THR A 294 -0.59 3.33 6.85
C THR A 294 0.00 4.38 7.78
N GLU A 295 -0.83 5.04 8.61
CA GLU A 295 -0.36 5.91 9.69
C GLU A 295 0.55 5.15 10.67
N GLN A 296 0.16 3.93 11.09
CA GLN A 296 0.99 3.12 11.98
C GLN A 296 2.33 2.70 11.35
N VAL A 297 2.39 2.62 10.03
CA VAL A 297 3.63 2.34 9.28
C VAL A 297 4.52 3.58 9.20
N LEU A 298 3.90 4.75 8.91
CA LEU A 298 4.60 6.04 8.84
C LEU A 298 5.09 6.51 10.21
N HIS A 299 4.37 6.15 11.28
CA HIS A 299 4.63 6.52 12.66
C HIS A 299 4.69 5.26 13.54
N PRO A 300 5.80 4.51 13.51
CA PRO A 300 5.90 3.23 14.24
C PRO A 300 5.66 3.34 15.76
N GLU A 301 5.86 4.52 16.34
CA GLU A 301 5.56 4.81 17.75
C GLU A 301 4.06 4.80 18.07
N ARG A 302 3.19 4.91 17.06
CA ARG A 302 1.73 4.83 17.17
C ARG A 302 1.23 3.38 17.12
N TYR A 303 2.01 2.47 16.56
CA TYR A 303 1.67 1.05 16.51
C TYR A 303 1.90 0.38 17.87
N PRO A 304 1.01 -0.54 18.31
CA PRO A 304 -0.29 -0.92 17.75
C PRO A 304 -1.48 -0.16 18.35
N SER A 305 -1.24 0.87 19.18
CA SER A 305 -2.24 1.49 20.05
C SER A 305 -3.14 2.51 19.36
N ASP A 306 -2.59 3.26 18.40
CA ASP A 306 -3.36 4.24 17.64
C ASP A 306 -4.13 3.55 16.51
N ARG A 307 -5.45 3.58 16.60
CA ARG A 307 -6.31 2.88 15.65
C ARG A 307 -7.30 3.87 15.03
N PRO A 308 -7.44 3.85 13.69
CA PRO A 308 -8.33 4.77 13.01
C PRO A 308 -9.79 4.53 13.40
N VAL A 309 -10.55 5.62 13.49
CA VAL A 309 -12.00 5.55 13.64
C VAL A 309 -12.64 5.20 12.29
N THR A 310 -13.79 4.52 12.35
CA THR A 310 -14.55 4.25 11.14
C THR A 310 -15.22 5.53 10.64
N VAL A 311 -14.89 5.95 9.44
CA VAL A 311 -15.52 7.06 8.73
C VAL A 311 -16.42 6.50 7.64
N GLU A 312 -17.69 6.90 7.63
CA GLU A 312 -18.64 6.47 6.61
C GLU A 312 -19.20 7.68 5.85
N VAL A 313 -18.91 7.74 4.56
CA VAL A 313 -19.55 8.72 3.67
C VAL A 313 -20.98 8.26 3.37
N PRO A 314 -22.02 9.08 3.63
CA PRO A 314 -23.39 8.71 3.35
C PRO A 314 -23.63 8.45 1.86
N ASN A 315 -24.41 7.40 1.53
CA ASN A 315 -24.75 7.10 0.14
C ASN A 315 -25.69 8.17 -0.44
N ALA A 316 -25.22 8.90 -1.43
CA ALA A 316 -25.96 9.99 -2.07
C ALA A 316 -26.69 9.56 -3.36
N ALA A 317 -26.63 8.31 -3.79
CA ALA A 317 -27.17 7.87 -5.09
C ALA A 317 -28.63 8.29 -5.32
N SER A 318 -29.51 8.09 -4.33
CA SER A 318 -30.93 8.44 -4.43
C SER A 318 -31.18 9.95 -4.57
N LYS A 319 -30.35 10.78 -3.90
CA LYS A 319 -30.42 12.24 -3.94
C LYS A 319 -29.82 12.82 -5.23
N LEU A 320 -28.81 12.15 -5.80
CA LEU A 320 -28.20 12.53 -7.08
C LEU A 320 -29.17 12.28 -8.26
N GLY A 321 -30.03 11.25 -8.16
CA GLY A 321 -31.03 10.94 -9.17
C GLY A 321 -30.93 9.51 -9.72
N ARG A 322 -32.00 9.06 -10.42
CA ARG A 322 -32.18 7.63 -10.81
C ARG A 322 -31.06 7.04 -11.68
N ARG A 323 -30.35 7.87 -12.45
CA ARG A 323 -29.25 7.41 -13.32
C ARG A 323 -27.94 7.21 -12.58
N TRP A 324 -27.79 7.81 -11.42
CA TRP A 324 -26.55 7.75 -10.65
C TRP A 324 -26.42 6.39 -9.95
N LYS A 325 -25.28 5.77 -10.15
CA LYS A 325 -24.89 4.52 -9.50
C LYS A 325 -23.65 4.75 -8.68
N GLU A 326 -23.61 4.16 -7.51
CA GLU A 326 -22.38 4.06 -6.75
C GLU A 326 -21.40 3.19 -7.51
N ILE A 327 -20.16 3.67 -7.68
CA ILE A 327 -19.14 3.00 -8.46
C ILE A 327 -17.93 2.59 -7.64
N GLU A 328 -17.65 3.29 -6.52
CA GLU A 328 -16.47 3.04 -5.72
C GLU A 328 -16.68 3.46 -4.28
N ILE A 329 -16.08 2.70 -3.35
CA ILE A 329 -15.88 3.02 -1.94
C ILE A 329 -14.47 2.61 -1.62
N GLU A 330 -13.68 3.50 -1.03
CA GLU A 330 -12.33 3.22 -0.56
C GLU A 330 -12.03 3.91 0.76
N GLN A 331 -11.29 3.22 1.61
CA GLN A 331 -10.64 3.81 2.77
C GLN A 331 -9.48 4.68 2.29
N VAL A 332 -9.37 5.87 2.86
CA VAL A 332 -8.31 6.83 2.56
C VAL A 332 -7.41 6.94 3.77
N GLY A 333 -6.19 6.44 3.66
CA GLY A 333 -5.18 6.48 4.70
C GLY A 333 -4.30 7.72 4.68
N GLU A 334 -3.41 7.82 5.66
CA GLU A 334 -2.43 8.90 5.73
C GLU A 334 -1.50 8.89 4.51
N GLU A 335 -1.00 7.70 4.12
CA GLU A 335 -0.20 7.53 2.90
C GLU A 335 -0.87 8.16 1.69
N TRP A 336 -2.13 7.77 1.45
CA TRP A 336 -2.87 8.21 0.27
C TRP A 336 -3.01 9.74 0.22
N LEU A 337 -3.28 10.37 1.38
CA LEU A 337 -3.37 11.83 1.50
C LEU A 337 -2.01 12.49 1.33
N GLN A 338 -0.95 11.92 1.89
CA GLN A 338 0.41 12.42 1.72
C GLN A 338 0.84 12.39 0.25
N LEU A 339 0.54 11.30 -0.47
CA LEU A 339 0.80 11.17 -1.90
C LEU A 339 -0.04 12.16 -2.73
N LEU A 340 -1.32 12.34 -2.39
CA LEU A 340 -2.17 13.36 -3.02
C LEU A 340 -1.53 14.75 -2.88
N PHE A 341 -1.16 15.15 -1.66
CA PHE A 341 -0.52 16.44 -1.43
C PHE A 341 0.82 16.56 -2.18
N GLY A 342 1.61 15.49 -2.23
CA GLY A 342 2.89 15.44 -2.91
C GLY A 342 2.83 15.71 -4.42
N LEU A 343 1.66 15.63 -5.04
CA LEU A 343 1.50 16.01 -6.45
C LEU A 343 1.71 17.53 -6.70
N HIS A 344 1.47 18.38 -5.69
CA HIS A 344 1.50 19.84 -5.85
C HIS A 344 2.22 20.57 -4.71
N LEU A 345 2.51 19.91 -3.61
CA LEU A 345 3.20 20.48 -2.46
C LEU A 345 4.56 19.80 -2.25
N SER A 346 5.44 20.45 -1.48
CA SER A 346 6.68 19.81 -1.05
C SER A 346 6.39 18.62 -0.14
N SER A 347 7.33 17.65 -0.06
CA SER A 347 7.21 16.49 0.81
C SER A 347 6.97 16.85 2.28
N VAL A 348 7.64 17.89 2.78
CA VAL A 348 7.45 18.41 4.14
C VAL A 348 6.01 18.90 4.36
N ASN A 349 5.46 19.65 3.42
CA ASN A 349 4.09 20.13 3.51
C ASN A 349 3.07 19.01 3.30
N ALA A 350 3.38 18.04 2.44
CA ALA A 350 2.54 16.86 2.24
C ALA A 350 2.41 16.07 3.54
N ALA A 351 3.53 15.72 4.17
CA ALA A 351 3.55 15.04 5.47
C ALA A 351 2.83 15.85 6.55
N ALA A 352 3.15 17.15 6.71
CA ALA A 352 2.51 17.98 7.73
C ALA A 352 0.98 18.10 7.57
N ASN A 353 0.45 18.09 6.34
CA ASN A 353 -0.98 18.19 6.09
C ASN A 353 -1.73 16.86 6.23
N SER A 354 -1.04 15.72 6.25
CA SER A 354 -1.62 14.39 6.45
C SER A 354 -1.41 13.84 7.86
N ASP A 355 -0.47 14.39 8.63
CA ASP A 355 -0.15 13.97 9.99
C ASP A 355 -1.33 14.15 10.97
N HIS A 356 -1.44 13.25 11.92
CA HIS A 356 -2.57 13.15 12.85
C HIS A 356 -3.91 12.82 12.16
N TRP A 357 -3.82 11.98 11.13
CA TRP A 357 -4.98 11.37 10.50
C TRP A 357 -5.62 10.36 11.44
N GLY A 358 -6.94 10.42 11.60
CA GLY A 358 -7.66 9.51 12.49
C GLY A 358 -8.65 8.60 11.75
N GLY A 359 -8.78 8.74 10.44
CA GLY A 359 -9.68 7.93 9.62
C GLY A 359 -10.14 8.63 8.36
N GLY A 360 -10.50 7.87 7.32
CA GLY A 360 -10.96 8.45 6.07
C GLY A 360 -11.64 7.45 5.14
N GLN A 361 -12.59 7.94 4.36
CA GLN A 361 -13.26 7.19 3.31
C GLN A 361 -13.67 8.13 2.18
N TYR A 362 -13.62 7.64 0.94
CA TYR A 362 -14.39 8.28 -0.11
C TYR A 362 -15.42 7.34 -0.72
N ARG A 363 -16.50 7.95 -1.23
CA ARG A 363 -17.48 7.30 -2.10
C ARG A 363 -17.59 8.04 -3.42
N ALA A 364 -17.77 7.29 -4.48
CA ALA A 364 -17.93 7.83 -5.83
C ALA A 364 -19.19 7.29 -6.51
N TRP A 365 -19.85 8.17 -7.26
CA TRP A 365 -21.03 7.86 -8.07
C TRP A 365 -20.84 8.33 -9.50
N SER A 366 -21.47 7.63 -10.44
CA SER A 366 -21.50 8.05 -11.85
C SER A 366 -22.84 7.77 -12.50
N ASP A 367 -23.27 8.64 -13.42
CA ASP A 367 -24.40 8.43 -14.32
C ASP A 367 -23.99 7.93 -15.71
N GLY A 368 -22.68 7.60 -15.86
CA GLY A 368 -22.04 7.21 -17.11
C GLY A 368 -21.22 8.37 -17.72
N ALA A 369 -21.79 9.57 -17.82
CA ALA A 369 -21.14 10.77 -18.36
C ALA A 369 -20.43 11.61 -17.29
N HIS A 370 -21.02 11.71 -16.11
CA HIS A 370 -20.55 12.53 -15.02
C HIS A 370 -20.13 11.67 -13.83
N THR A 371 -19.26 12.21 -12.99
CA THR A 371 -18.77 11.55 -11.76
C THR A 371 -18.78 12.55 -10.60
N ALA A 372 -19.24 12.07 -9.46
CA ALA A 372 -19.27 12.77 -8.18
C ALA A 372 -18.49 11.96 -7.16
N VAL A 373 -17.67 12.61 -6.33
CA VAL A 373 -16.91 11.98 -5.24
C VAL A 373 -17.08 12.82 -3.99
N VAL A 374 -17.32 12.15 -2.87
CA VAL A 374 -17.30 12.75 -1.53
C VAL A 374 -16.24 12.00 -0.74
N MET A 375 -15.33 12.75 -0.14
CA MET A 375 -14.29 12.26 0.75
C MET A 375 -14.49 12.87 2.13
N ASP A 376 -14.66 12.04 3.14
CA ASP A 376 -14.72 12.43 4.55
C ASP A 376 -13.47 11.95 5.27
N THR A 377 -12.86 12.82 6.08
CA THR A 377 -11.67 12.51 6.87
C THR A 377 -11.87 12.94 8.32
N ALA A 378 -11.48 12.08 9.25
CA ALA A 378 -11.41 12.36 10.68
C ALA A 378 -9.94 12.60 11.09
N TRP A 379 -9.74 13.42 12.11
CA TRP A 379 -8.43 13.88 12.59
C TRP A 379 -8.38 13.81 14.12
N ASP A 380 -7.21 13.62 14.68
CA ASP A 380 -7.01 13.52 16.13
C ASP A 380 -7.34 14.85 16.85
N SER A 381 -7.31 15.96 16.14
CA SER A 381 -7.58 17.27 16.72
C SER A 381 -8.20 18.25 15.73
N HIS A 382 -8.83 19.29 16.26
CA HIS A 382 -9.29 20.44 15.46
C HIS A 382 -8.14 21.11 14.71
N GLN A 383 -6.94 21.18 15.30
CA GLN A 383 -5.78 21.79 14.65
C GLN A 383 -5.34 20.96 13.43
N ALA A 384 -5.30 19.64 13.55
CA ALA A 384 -4.96 18.76 12.44
C ALA A 384 -5.99 18.84 11.30
N SER A 385 -7.30 18.82 11.65
CA SER A 385 -8.36 18.96 10.65
C SER A 385 -8.33 20.32 9.93
N ALA A 386 -8.05 21.39 10.65
CA ALA A 386 -7.93 22.75 10.07
C ALA A 386 -6.72 22.84 9.13
N ARG A 387 -5.58 22.23 9.50
CA ARG A 387 -4.36 22.16 8.68
C ARG A 387 -4.61 21.37 7.40
N PHE A 388 -5.23 20.21 7.50
CA PHE A 388 -5.64 19.43 6.33
C PHE A 388 -6.57 20.23 5.41
N ALA A 389 -7.62 20.87 5.97
CA ALA A 389 -8.56 21.66 5.20
C ALA A 389 -7.88 22.85 4.48
N GLN A 390 -6.90 23.49 5.12
CA GLN A 390 -6.09 24.54 4.51
C GLN A 390 -5.21 23.97 3.39
N GLY A 391 -4.50 22.87 3.64
CA GLY A 391 -3.70 22.17 2.65
C GLY A 391 -4.51 21.75 1.42
N MET A 392 -5.72 21.20 1.64
CA MET A 392 -6.64 20.83 0.56
C MET A 392 -7.10 22.03 -0.26
N ARG A 393 -7.39 23.18 0.37
CA ARG A 393 -7.72 24.40 -0.37
C ARG A 393 -6.53 24.88 -1.21
N GLN A 394 -5.32 24.81 -0.67
CA GLN A 394 -4.10 25.14 -1.41
C GLN A 394 -3.88 24.19 -2.58
N TRP A 395 -4.03 22.88 -2.35
CA TRP A 395 -3.88 21.85 -3.38
C TRP A 395 -4.90 22.00 -4.50
N LEU A 396 -6.16 22.32 -4.16
CA LEU A 396 -7.23 22.54 -5.13
C LEU A 396 -7.06 23.86 -5.92
N GLY A 397 -6.41 24.86 -5.35
CA GLY A 397 -6.28 26.18 -5.97
C GLY A 397 -7.64 26.76 -6.39
N ASN A 398 -7.74 27.20 -7.64
CA ASN A 398 -8.97 27.79 -8.20
C ASN A 398 -9.93 26.77 -8.84
N ARG A 399 -9.84 25.49 -8.48
CA ARG A 399 -10.65 24.44 -9.06
C ARG A 399 -12.14 24.59 -8.71
N SER A 400 -12.95 25.00 -9.69
CA SER A 400 -14.38 25.26 -9.50
C SER A 400 -15.26 24.02 -9.34
N THR A 401 -14.70 22.82 -9.55
CA THR A 401 -15.38 21.52 -9.45
C THR A 401 -15.08 20.78 -8.15
N ALA A 402 -14.56 21.47 -7.15
CA ALA A 402 -14.30 20.92 -5.82
C ALA A 402 -14.65 21.91 -4.71
N THR A 403 -14.84 21.40 -3.49
CA THR A 403 -15.14 22.22 -2.30
C THR A 403 -14.66 21.51 -1.04
N VAL A 404 -14.05 22.26 -0.11
CA VAL A 404 -13.63 21.79 1.21
C VAL A 404 -14.55 22.36 2.26
N LEU A 405 -15.14 21.49 3.08
CA LEU A 405 -16.11 21.83 4.12
C LEU A 405 -15.61 21.31 5.46
N GLN A 406 -15.64 22.15 6.50
CA GLN A 406 -15.48 21.70 7.88
C GLN A 406 -16.86 21.25 8.36
N VAL A 407 -17.05 19.94 8.54
CA VAL A 407 -18.36 19.37 8.91
C VAL A 407 -18.46 18.98 10.39
N GLY A 408 -17.35 19.13 11.13
CA GLY A 408 -17.26 18.93 12.57
C GLY A 408 -15.91 19.44 13.09
N PRO A 409 -15.69 19.46 14.41
CA PRO A 409 -14.46 19.97 15.00
C PRO A 409 -13.20 19.27 14.49
N ALA A 410 -13.28 17.97 14.24
CA ALA A 410 -12.19 17.12 13.73
C ALA A 410 -12.59 16.38 12.44
N LEU A 411 -13.61 16.86 11.72
CA LEU A 411 -14.13 16.22 10.51
C LEU A 411 -14.08 17.19 9.32
N VAL A 412 -13.48 16.75 8.22
CA VAL A 412 -13.42 17.51 6.98
C VAL A 412 -14.04 16.69 5.87
N ARG A 413 -14.93 17.33 5.10
CA ARG A 413 -15.51 16.80 3.88
C ARG A 413 -14.96 17.52 2.67
N VAL A 414 -14.53 16.75 1.67
CA VAL A 414 -14.14 17.30 0.38
C VAL A 414 -15.05 16.74 -0.70
N LEU A 415 -15.67 17.65 -1.45
CA LEU A 415 -16.52 17.33 -2.57
C LEU A 415 -15.76 17.52 -3.87
N PHE A 416 -15.84 16.55 -4.78
CA PHE A 416 -15.26 16.63 -6.11
C PHE A 416 -16.31 16.24 -7.15
N ALA A 417 -16.23 16.86 -8.32
CA ALA A 417 -17.10 16.51 -9.45
C ALA A 417 -16.38 16.66 -10.78
N SER A 418 -16.85 15.93 -11.78
CA SER A 418 -16.35 16.01 -13.15
C SER A 418 -16.68 17.36 -13.83
N ASP A 419 -17.71 18.08 -13.35
CA ASP A 419 -18.23 19.30 -13.94
C ASP A 419 -18.91 20.23 -12.92
N ARG A 420 -19.21 21.47 -13.33
CA ARG A 420 -19.80 22.53 -12.47
C ARG A 420 -21.23 22.25 -12.05
N GLN A 421 -22.03 21.58 -12.87
CA GLN A 421 -23.41 21.27 -12.54
C GLN A 421 -23.46 20.21 -11.43
N THR A 422 -22.63 19.20 -11.56
CA THR A 422 -22.51 18.12 -10.58
C THR A 422 -22.02 18.61 -9.22
N ILE A 423 -21.00 19.49 -9.16
CA ILE A 423 -20.54 20.04 -7.87
C ILE A 423 -21.60 20.94 -7.21
N THR A 424 -22.38 21.67 -8.00
CA THR A 424 -23.49 22.49 -7.46
C THR A 424 -24.55 21.59 -6.84
N LEU A 425 -24.87 20.47 -7.47
CA LEU A 425 -25.80 19.47 -6.92
C LEU A 425 -25.24 18.85 -5.64
N LEU A 426 -23.94 18.41 -5.63
CA LEU A 426 -23.30 17.86 -4.45
C LEU A 426 -23.31 18.82 -3.26
N ARG A 427 -23.01 20.08 -3.46
CA ARG A 427 -23.06 21.11 -2.40
C ARG A 427 -24.43 21.23 -1.76
N ARG A 428 -25.51 21.05 -2.54
CA ARG A 428 -26.89 21.11 -2.05
C ARG A 428 -27.27 19.90 -1.19
N ILE A 429 -26.76 18.71 -1.49
CA ILE A 429 -27.18 17.47 -0.85
C ILE A 429 -26.21 16.95 0.22
N MET A 430 -24.98 17.45 0.23
CA MET A 430 -23.89 16.98 1.09
C MET A 430 -23.16 18.11 1.83
N GLY A 431 -23.44 19.37 1.48
CA GLY A 431 -22.89 20.58 2.10
C GLY A 431 -23.60 21.00 3.39
#